data_b039c6e1b1ac4a424ae41b516866310a
#
_entry.id   b039c6e1b1ac4a424ae41b516866310a
#
_cell.length_a   1.000
_cell.length_b   1.000
_cell.length_c   1.000
_cell.angle_alpha   90.00
_cell.angle_beta   90.00
_cell.angle_gamma   90.00
#
_symmetry.space_group_name_H-M   'P 1'
#
loop_
_entity.id
_entity.type
_entity.pdbx_description
1 polymer ?
#
loop_
_entity_poly.entity_id
_entity_poly.type
_entity_poly.pdbx_seq_one_letter_code
_entity_poly.pdbx_strand_id
1 'polypeptide(L)'
;SKIFFSNAQENILAMTGKPFKAFKGQDHQAHITSHLNFMSTNIARNNPMILGALEKNIFEHISLMAQEQIEVEFREEIAQTQQVQQAMQQMMAQGQQMMQSPQFMQMQQQLLGMQLSMESRKAKLIAEMTQEFMEEENKIMGQLGNDPIAKLKARELDLKAMDDRRKETEGQEKINVDRMKAMMNQGQHDDKLAQNEELAELRADTSLEKTQMGIDAKIENDRFKQRDVRILKGPKR
;
A
#
# COMPACT_ATOMS: atom_id res chain seq x y z
N SER A 1 -5.50 14.49 24.32
CA SER A 1 -6.88 14.93 23.96
C SER A 1 -6.84 15.66 22.64
N LYS A 2 -7.66 15.26 21.69
CA LYS A 2 -7.83 16.00 20.41
C LYS A 2 -8.57 17.30 20.74
N ILE A 3 -7.95 18.44 20.44
CA ILE A 3 -8.60 19.74 20.58
C ILE A 3 -9.34 19.97 19.26
N PHE A 4 -10.66 19.99 19.32
CA PHE A 4 -11.50 20.35 18.19
C PHE A 4 -11.66 21.88 18.20
N PHE A 5 -11.27 22.51 17.09
CA PHE A 5 -11.50 23.93 16.90
C PHE A 5 -12.80 24.16 16.14
N SER A 6 -13.49 25.22 16.45
CA SER A 6 -14.59 25.71 15.62
C SER A 6 -14.03 26.41 14.38
N ASN A 7 -14.86 26.54 13.33
CA ASN A 7 -14.49 27.25 12.09
C ASN A 7 -13.91 28.65 12.36
N ALA A 8 -14.49 29.38 13.31
CA ALA A 8 -14.02 30.71 13.69
C ALA A 8 -12.65 30.66 14.37
N GLN A 9 -12.41 29.64 15.21
CA GLN A 9 -11.11 29.46 15.86
C GLN A 9 -10.03 29.09 14.85
N GLU A 10 -10.33 28.26 13.85
CA GLU A 10 -9.39 27.90 12.78
C GLU A 10 -9.03 29.12 11.93
N ASN A 11 -9.99 29.99 11.62
CA ASN A 11 -9.73 31.26 10.94
C ASN A 11 -8.78 32.18 11.75
N ILE A 12 -8.92 32.20 13.08
CA ILE A 12 -8.01 32.96 13.97
C ILE A 12 -6.61 32.32 13.98
N LEU A 13 -6.54 30.98 13.99
CA LEU A 13 -5.27 30.25 13.92
C LEU A 13 -4.54 30.54 12.61
N ALA A 14 -5.26 30.56 11.49
CA ALA A 14 -4.70 30.95 10.19
C ALA A 14 -4.14 32.36 10.21
N MET A 15 -4.85 33.33 10.82
CA MET A 15 -4.37 34.72 10.97
C MET A 15 -3.09 34.80 11.81
N THR A 16 -2.95 33.98 12.81
CA THR A 16 -1.82 33.96 13.75
C THR A 16 -0.67 33.05 13.34
N GLY A 17 -0.79 32.37 12.18
CA GLY A 17 0.21 31.41 11.68
C GLY A 17 0.35 30.15 12.53
N LYS A 18 -0.65 29.84 13.38
CA LYS A 18 -0.65 28.62 14.19
C LYS A 18 -1.20 27.45 13.40
N PRO A 19 -0.61 26.26 13.56
CA PRO A 19 -1.08 25.07 12.84
C PRO A 19 -2.46 24.62 13.34
N PHE A 20 -3.30 24.21 12.41
CA PHE A 20 -4.58 23.54 12.65
C PHE A 20 -4.80 22.49 11.58
N LYS A 21 -5.65 21.51 11.85
CA LYS A 21 -5.92 20.37 10.98
C LYS A 21 -7.38 19.99 11.02
N ALA A 22 -7.87 19.49 9.91
CA ALA A 22 -9.17 18.84 9.84
C ALA A 22 -9.15 17.46 10.52
N PHE A 23 -10.27 17.06 11.10
CA PHE A 23 -10.45 15.78 11.77
C PHE A 23 -11.71 15.08 11.28
N LYS A 24 -11.67 13.77 11.25
CA LYS A 24 -12.83 12.93 10.93
C LYS A 24 -13.99 13.22 11.88
N GLY A 25 -15.19 13.34 11.31
CA GLY A 25 -16.43 13.60 12.05
C GLY A 25 -16.70 15.09 12.32
N GLN A 26 -15.92 16.01 11.74
CA GLN A 26 -16.28 17.43 11.71
C GLN A 26 -17.35 17.68 10.63
N ASP A 27 -18.08 18.78 10.76
CA ASP A 27 -18.94 19.29 9.68
C ASP A 27 -18.03 19.92 8.60
N HIS A 28 -17.47 19.07 7.74
CA HIS A 28 -16.51 19.49 6.72
C HIS A 28 -17.06 20.56 5.80
N GLN A 29 -18.34 20.48 5.41
CA GLN A 29 -18.96 21.47 4.54
C GLN A 29 -19.07 22.84 5.21
N ALA A 30 -19.44 22.87 6.48
CA ALA A 30 -19.51 24.11 7.24
C ALA A 30 -18.12 24.75 7.43
N HIS A 31 -17.07 23.95 7.64
CA HIS A 31 -15.69 24.44 7.71
C HIS A 31 -15.23 25.02 6.37
N ILE A 32 -15.42 24.32 5.27
CA ILE A 32 -15.08 24.78 3.91
C ILE A 32 -15.77 26.11 3.60
N THR A 33 -17.08 26.19 3.84
CA THR A 33 -17.86 27.40 3.59
C THR A 33 -17.37 28.58 4.45
N SER A 34 -17.07 28.33 5.72
CA SER A 34 -16.55 29.36 6.63
C SER A 34 -15.18 29.87 6.20
N HIS A 35 -14.28 28.97 5.79
CA HIS A 35 -12.96 29.34 5.30
C HIS A 35 -13.03 30.12 3.99
N LEU A 36 -13.88 29.69 3.04
CA LEU A 36 -14.13 30.43 1.81
C LEU A 36 -14.60 31.86 2.07
N ASN A 37 -15.58 32.00 2.95
CA ASN A 37 -16.08 33.34 3.32
C ASN A 37 -15.00 34.19 3.97
N PHE A 38 -14.14 33.60 4.80
CA PHE A 38 -13.04 34.33 5.42
C PHE A 38 -11.94 34.69 4.40
N MET A 39 -11.61 33.81 3.47
CA MET A 39 -10.66 34.04 2.37
C MET A 39 -11.10 35.23 1.48
N SER A 40 -12.39 35.46 1.35
CA SER A 40 -12.93 36.59 0.61
C SER A 40 -12.74 37.97 1.29
N THR A 41 -12.41 37.98 2.58
CA THR A 41 -12.18 39.24 3.32
C THR A 41 -10.86 39.91 2.91
N ASN A 42 -10.79 41.24 3.06
CA ASN A 42 -9.57 42.00 2.74
C ASN A 42 -8.35 41.54 3.55
N ILE A 43 -8.56 41.06 4.78
CA ILE A 43 -7.49 40.60 5.67
C ILE A 43 -6.85 39.30 5.12
N ALA A 44 -7.65 38.35 4.75
CA ALA A 44 -7.16 37.06 4.24
C ALA A 44 -6.66 37.18 2.80
N ARG A 45 -7.42 37.88 1.94
CA ARG A 45 -7.13 38.00 0.50
C ARG A 45 -5.78 38.67 0.20
N ASN A 46 -5.35 39.61 1.04
CA ASN A 46 -4.08 40.31 0.86
C ASN A 46 -2.91 39.62 1.59
N ASN A 47 -3.13 38.47 2.23
CA ASN A 47 -2.10 37.74 2.96
C ASN A 47 -1.95 36.33 2.43
N PRO A 48 -0.89 36.06 1.61
CA PRO A 48 -0.66 34.74 1.03
C PRO A 48 -0.48 33.63 2.06
N MET A 49 0.04 33.93 3.27
CA MET A 49 0.21 32.94 4.33
C MET A 49 -1.12 32.46 4.90
N ILE A 50 -2.07 33.41 5.08
CA ILE A 50 -3.42 33.08 5.56
C ILE A 50 -4.15 32.28 4.49
N LEU A 51 -4.10 32.70 3.23
CA LEU A 51 -4.72 31.98 2.13
C LEU A 51 -4.19 30.55 2.04
N GLY A 52 -2.87 30.36 2.00
CA GLY A 52 -2.27 29.03 1.89
C GLY A 52 -2.59 28.11 3.09
N ALA A 53 -2.70 28.66 4.31
CA ALA A 53 -3.11 27.88 5.47
C ALA A 53 -4.57 27.41 5.38
N LEU A 54 -5.47 28.28 4.94
CA LEU A 54 -6.89 27.99 4.76
C LEU A 54 -7.13 27.01 3.61
N GLU A 55 -6.49 27.23 2.46
CA GLU A 55 -6.56 26.30 1.31
C GLU A 55 -6.12 24.91 1.70
N LYS A 56 -4.97 24.79 2.38
CA LYS A 56 -4.47 23.51 2.86
C LYS A 56 -5.51 22.81 3.74
N ASN A 57 -6.11 23.53 4.68
CA ASN A 57 -7.11 22.97 5.58
C ASN A 57 -8.40 22.58 4.83
N ILE A 58 -8.85 23.39 3.86
CA ILE A 58 -9.98 23.05 2.99
C ILE A 58 -9.73 21.72 2.27
N PHE A 59 -8.54 21.50 1.74
CA PHE A 59 -8.19 20.25 1.10
C PHE A 59 -8.12 19.06 2.07
N GLU A 60 -7.70 19.29 3.32
CA GLU A 60 -7.81 18.28 4.36
C GLU A 60 -9.28 17.91 4.62
N HIS A 61 -10.19 18.87 4.68
CA HIS A 61 -11.63 18.65 4.81
C HIS A 61 -12.21 17.89 3.61
N ILE A 62 -11.88 18.27 2.37
CA ILE A 62 -12.32 17.58 1.16
C ILE A 62 -11.86 16.11 1.18
N SER A 63 -10.59 15.87 1.55
CA SER A 63 -10.03 14.53 1.61
C SER A 63 -10.73 13.65 2.66
N LEU A 64 -11.05 14.21 3.82
CA LEU A 64 -11.78 13.50 4.86
C LEU A 64 -13.24 13.24 4.47
N MET A 65 -13.90 14.22 3.87
CA MET A 65 -15.27 14.07 3.37
C MET A 65 -15.36 12.97 2.31
N ALA A 66 -14.41 12.91 1.37
CA ALA A 66 -14.33 11.83 0.40
C ALA A 66 -14.07 10.48 1.08
N GLN A 67 -13.20 10.43 2.09
CA GLN A 67 -12.94 9.22 2.87
C GLN A 67 -14.19 8.73 3.60
N GLU A 68 -14.92 9.62 4.25
CA GLU A 68 -16.15 9.27 4.96
C GLU A 68 -17.25 8.79 4.00
N GLN A 69 -17.35 9.39 2.83
CA GLN A 69 -18.27 8.95 1.79
C GLN A 69 -17.93 7.55 1.28
N ILE A 70 -16.64 7.25 1.05
CA ILE A 70 -16.18 5.91 0.67
C ILE A 70 -16.50 4.89 1.76
N GLU A 71 -16.29 5.22 3.02
CA GLU A 71 -16.61 4.30 4.13
C GLU A 71 -18.12 3.96 4.20
N VAL A 72 -18.98 4.86 3.74
CA VAL A 72 -20.41 4.61 3.63
C VAL A 72 -20.76 3.83 2.36
N GLU A 73 -20.22 4.26 1.21
CA GLU A 73 -20.49 3.67 -0.10
C GLU A 73 -19.98 2.22 -0.20
N PHE A 74 -18.80 1.94 0.35
CA PHE A 74 -18.13 0.64 0.29
C PHE A 74 -18.16 -0.12 1.63
N ARG A 75 -19.18 0.12 2.46
CA ARG A 75 -19.27 -0.52 3.79
C ARG A 75 -19.24 -2.04 3.74
N GLU A 76 -19.95 -2.63 2.79
CA GLU A 76 -20.04 -4.09 2.63
C GLU A 76 -18.70 -4.66 2.12
N GLU A 77 -18.10 -4.00 1.14
CA GLU A 77 -16.79 -4.38 0.59
C GLU A 77 -15.68 -4.26 1.63
N ILE A 78 -15.72 -3.23 2.47
CA ILE A 78 -14.77 -3.07 3.58
C ILE A 78 -14.93 -4.22 4.58
N ALA A 79 -16.16 -4.63 4.90
CA ALA A 79 -16.41 -5.77 5.77
C ALA A 79 -15.91 -7.07 5.16
N GLN A 80 -16.13 -7.30 3.85
CA GLN A 80 -15.59 -8.44 3.12
C GLN A 80 -14.06 -8.44 3.10
N THR A 81 -13.45 -7.27 2.87
CA THR A 81 -12.00 -7.10 2.91
C THR A 81 -11.41 -7.54 4.25
N GLN A 82 -12.04 -7.16 5.36
CA GLN A 82 -11.62 -7.58 6.70
C GLN A 82 -11.72 -9.10 6.90
N GLN A 83 -12.80 -9.73 6.40
CA GLN A 83 -12.96 -11.18 6.46
C GLN A 83 -11.89 -11.92 5.64
N VAL A 84 -11.62 -11.44 4.42
CA VAL A 84 -10.56 -11.99 3.57
C VAL A 84 -9.18 -11.84 4.23
N GLN A 85 -8.89 -10.68 4.82
CA GLN A 85 -7.64 -10.46 5.55
C GLN A 85 -7.48 -11.40 6.75
N GLN A 86 -8.55 -11.61 7.53
CA GLN A 86 -8.52 -12.55 8.64
C GLN A 86 -8.30 -13.99 8.18
N ALA A 87 -8.97 -14.42 7.10
CA ALA A 87 -8.77 -15.73 6.52
C ALA A 87 -7.33 -15.92 6.01
N MET A 88 -6.76 -14.93 5.34
CA MET A 88 -5.37 -14.95 4.91
C MET A 88 -4.39 -15.04 6.09
N GLN A 89 -4.64 -14.31 7.17
CA GLN A 89 -3.82 -14.39 8.39
C GLN A 89 -3.87 -15.79 9.01
N GLN A 90 -5.03 -16.44 9.03
CA GLN A 90 -5.16 -17.81 9.51
C GLN A 90 -4.40 -18.80 8.63
N MET A 91 -4.45 -18.62 7.29
CA MET A 91 -3.68 -19.46 6.37
C MET A 91 -2.17 -19.26 6.54
N MET A 92 -1.71 -18.04 6.75
CA MET A 92 -0.29 -17.76 7.06
C MET A 92 0.18 -18.43 8.35
N ALA A 93 -0.68 -18.49 9.37
CA ALA A 93 -0.39 -19.16 10.63
C ALA A 93 -0.28 -20.69 10.49
N GLN A 94 -0.85 -21.29 9.44
CA GLN A 94 -0.81 -22.74 9.16
C GLN A 94 0.46 -23.18 8.42
N GLY A 95 1.30 -22.24 7.98
CA GLY A 95 2.61 -22.52 7.40
C GLY A 95 2.77 -22.08 5.95
N GLN A 96 4.01 -22.12 5.49
CA GLN A 96 4.45 -21.60 4.18
C GLN A 96 3.75 -22.29 2.98
N GLN A 97 3.40 -23.54 3.11
CA GLN A 97 2.73 -24.31 2.05
C GLN A 97 1.34 -23.74 1.70
N MET A 98 0.64 -23.19 2.69
CA MET A 98 -0.68 -22.57 2.47
C MET A 98 -0.59 -21.24 1.75
N MET A 99 0.53 -20.50 1.88
CA MET A 99 0.76 -19.23 1.19
C MET A 99 0.98 -19.40 -0.32
N GLN A 100 1.40 -20.58 -0.77
CA GLN A 100 1.56 -20.93 -2.19
C GLN A 100 0.29 -21.54 -2.81
N SER A 101 -0.76 -21.71 -2.03
CA SER A 101 -2.00 -22.30 -2.52
C SER A 101 -2.69 -21.36 -3.53
N PRO A 102 -3.32 -21.92 -4.58
CA PRO A 102 -4.10 -21.13 -5.54
C PRO A 102 -5.19 -20.29 -4.87
N GLN A 103 -5.75 -20.80 -3.78
CA GLN A 103 -6.76 -20.12 -2.98
C GLN A 103 -6.22 -18.85 -2.32
N PHE A 104 -5.01 -18.92 -1.73
CA PHE A 104 -4.36 -17.74 -1.14
C PHE A 104 -4.06 -16.67 -2.19
N MET A 105 -3.56 -17.07 -3.35
CA MET A 105 -3.30 -16.15 -4.47
C MET A 105 -4.58 -15.49 -4.98
N GLN A 106 -5.67 -16.23 -5.09
CA GLN A 106 -6.97 -15.71 -5.50
C GLN A 106 -7.50 -14.68 -4.47
N MET A 107 -7.41 -14.97 -3.17
CA MET A 107 -7.79 -14.05 -2.10
C MET A 107 -6.95 -12.77 -2.14
N GLN A 108 -5.66 -12.87 -2.40
CA GLN A 108 -4.76 -11.73 -2.53
C GLN A 108 -5.15 -10.85 -3.73
N GLN A 109 -5.44 -11.44 -4.88
CA GLN A 109 -5.90 -10.71 -6.06
C GLN A 109 -7.26 -10.02 -5.82
N GLN A 110 -8.19 -10.70 -5.16
CA GLN A 110 -9.48 -10.13 -4.78
C GLN A 110 -9.30 -8.92 -3.88
N LEU A 111 -8.47 -9.03 -2.83
CA LEU A 111 -8.16 -7.96 -1.91
C LEU A 111 -7.57 -6.75 -2.62
N LEU A 112 -6.61 -6.98 -3.51
CA LEU A 112 -5.99 -5.91 -4.31
C LEU A 112 -7.00 -5.23 -5.23
N GLY A 113 -7.85 -6.00 -5.90
CA GLY A 113 -8.91 -5.46 -6.77
C GLY A 113 -9.88 -4.56 -6.01
N MET A 114 -10.31 -4.97 -4.80
CA MET A 114 -11.19 -4.16 -3.96
C MET A 114 -10.51 -2.88 -3.48
N GLN A 115 -9.25 -2.95 -3.06
CA GLN A 115 -8.48 -1.78 -2.64
C GLN A 115 -8.31 -0.77 -3.78
N LEU A 116 -7.95 -1.24 -4.97
CA LEU A 116 -7.81 -0.39 -6.16
C LEU A 116 -9.12 0.28 -6.56
N SER A 117 -10.25 -0.43 -6.48
CA SER A 117 -11.58 0.12 -6.76
C SER A 117 -11.93 1.25 -5.79
N MET A 118 -11.73 1.04 -4.48
CA MET A 118 -11.98 2.06 -3.45
C MET A 118 -11.08 3.28 -3.62
N GLU A 119 -9.77 3.07 -3.86
CA GLU A 119 -8.83 4.19 -4.07
C GLU A 119 -9.14 4.97 -5.35
N SER A 120 -9.51 4.31 -6.43
CA SER A 120 -9.93 4.97 -7.67
C SER A 120 -11.19 5.81 -7.46
N ARG A 121 -12.19 5.28 -6.75
CA ARG A 121 -13.42 6.00 -6.44
C ARG A 121 -13.14 7.20 -5.52
N LYS A 122 -12.28 7.03 -4.52
CA LYS A 122 -11.85 8.12 -3.63
C LYS A 122 -11.17 9.24 -4.39
N ALA A 123 -10.23 8.90 -5.27
CA ALA A 123 -9.55 9.89 -6.10
C ALA A 123 -10.53 10.68 -6.97
N LYS A 124 -11.52 10.00 -7.55
CA LYS A 124 -12.60 10.63 -8.33
C LYS A 124 -13.44 11.57 -7.48
N LEU A 125 -13.86 11.17 -6.30
CA LEU A 125 -14.60 12.01 -5.37
C LEU A 125 -13.82 13.26 -4.96
N ILE A 126 -12.53 13.10 -4.63
CA ILE A 126 -11.68 14.25 -4.30
C ILE A 126 -11.58 15.22 -5.48
N ALA A 127 -11.46 14.72 -6.70
CA ALA A 127 -11.42 15.55 -7.90
C ALA A 127 -12.74 16.32 -8.12
N GLU A 128 -13.88 15.64 -8.00
CA GLU A 128 -15.21 16.22 -8.12
C GLU A 128 -15.44 17.32 -7.06
N MET A 129 -15.18 17.03 -5.79
CA MET A 129 -15.34 17.98 -4.69
C MET A 129 -14.37 19.17 -4.80
N THR A 130 -13.14 18.91 -5.28
CA THR A 130 -12.16 20.00 -5.54
C THR A 130 -12.63 20.90 -6.65
N GLN A 131 -13.21 20.36 -7.71
CA GLN A 131 -13.77 21.16 -8.80
C GLN A 131 -14.94 22.02 -8.31
N GLU A 132 -15.86 21.47 -7.55
CA GLU A 132 -16.98 22.22 -6.94
C GLU A 132 -16.47 23.35 -6.05
N PHE A 133 -15.45 23.08 -5.24
CA PHE A 133 -14.80 24.10 -4.41
C PHE A 133 -14.23 25.24 -5.26
N MET A 134 -13.48 24.92 -6.31
CA MET A 134 -12.87 25.92 -7.20
C MET A 134 -13.93 26.77 -7.94
N GLU A 135 -15.05 26.16 -8.33
CA GLU A 135 -16.16 26.88 -8.94
C GLU A 135 -16.81 27.85 -7.95
N GLU A 136 -17.01 27.42 -6.69
CA GLU A 136 -17.56 28.28 -5.63
C GLU A 136 -16.60 29.42 -5.26
N GLU A 137 -15.30 29.12 -5.13
CA GLU A 137 -14.26 30.12 -4.88
C GLU A 137 -14.23 31.17 -6.01
N ASN A 138 -14.28 30.75 -7.26
CA ASN A 138 -14.32 31.65 -8.41
C ASN A 138 -15.57 32.53 -8.43
N LYS A 139 -16.73 32.01 -8.01
CA LYS A 139 -17.95 32.83 -7.86
C LYS A 139 -17.78 33.91 -6.80
N ILE A 140 -17.28 33.53 -5.63
CA ILE A 140 -17.08 34.45 -4.51
C ILE A 140 -16.03 35.52 -4.86
N MET A 141 -14.89 35.09 -5.43
CA MET A 141 -13.81 36.00 -5.84
C MET A 141 -14.20 36.86 -7.04
N GLY A 142 -15.00 36.36 -7.96
CA GLY A 142 -15.52 37.11 -9.11
C GLY A 142 -16.53 38.20 -8.75
N GLN A 143 -17.27 38.03 -7.66
CA GLN A 143 -18.19 39.02 -7.13
C GLN A 143 -17.47 40.20 -6.42
N LEU A 144 -16.23 39.98 -5.95
CA LEU A 144 -15.46 40.94 -5.15
C LEU A 144 -14.55 41.88 -5.96
N GLY A 145 -14.63 41.81 -7.27
CA GLY A 145 -13.91 42.73 -8.16
C GLY A 145 -12.77 42.10 -8.94
N ASN A 146 -12.67 42.53 -10.19
CA ASN A 146 -11.74 42.10 -11.22
C ASN A 146 -10.29 42.52 -10.92
N ASP A 147 -9.66 41.98 -9.87
CA ASP A 147 -8.22 42.16 -9.70
C ASP A 147 -7.47 41.02 -10.46
N PRO A 148 -6.87 41.34 -11.63
CA PRO A 148 -6.15 40.34 -12.43
C PRO A 148 -4.96 39.69 -11.68
N ILE A 149 -4.38 40.42 -10.71
CA ILE A 149 -3.21 39.99 -9.95
C ILE A 149 -3.61 38.94 -8.91
N ALA A 150 -4.77 39.11 -8.26
CA ALA A 150 -5.30 38.12 -7.33
C ALA A 150 -5.63 36.79 -8.04
N LYS A 151 -6.19 36.87 -9.27
CA LYS A 151 -6.48 35.70 -10.11
C LYS A 151 -5.21 34.97 -10.55
N LEU A 152 -4.14 35.69 -10.87
CA LEU A 152 -2.86 35.08 -11.27
C LEU A 152 -2.17 34.39 -10.08
N LYS A 153 -2.19 35.01 -8.90
CA LYS A 153 -1.62 34.39 -7.67
C LYS A 153 -2.40 33.17 -7.20
N ALA A 154 -3.74 33.23 -7.26
CA ALA A 154 -4.57 32.05 -6.94
C ALA A 154 -4.26 30.88 -7.88
N ARG A 155 -4.09 31.15 -9.18
CA ARG A 155 -3.72 30.14 -10.16
C ARG A 155 -2.31 29.56 -9.95
N GLU A 156 -1.37 30.39 -9.54
CA GLU A 156 0.01 29.97 -9.24
C GLU A 156 0.06 29.06 -7.98
N LEU A 157 -0.70 29.40 -6.95
CA LEU A 157 -0.84 28.58 -5.75
C LEU A 157 -1.53 27.24 -6.04
N ASP A 158 -2.56 27.25 -6.90
CA ASP A 158 -3.28 26.05 -7.33
C ASP A 158 -2.36 25.10 -8.13
N LEU A 159 -1.60 25.63 -9.08
CA LEU A 159 -0.59 24.86 -9.83
C LEU A 159 0.47 24.27 -8.91
N LYS A 160 0.90 25.00 -7.89
CA LYS A 160 1.89 24.53 -6.93
C LYS A 160 1.33 23.43 -6.02
N ALA A 161 0.08 23.56 -5.57
CA ALA A 161 -0.62 22.53 -4.81
C ALA A 161 -0.86 21.25 -5.63
N MET A 162 -1.18 21.39 -6.93
CA MET A 162 -1.30 20.27 -7.86
C MET A 162 0.05 19.57 -8.09
N ASP A 163 1.13 20.32 -8.23
CA ASP A 163 2.48 19.78 -8.44
C ASP A 163 2.99 19.05 -7.20
N ASP A 164 2.74 19.57 -6.01
CA ASP A 164 3.08 18.92 -4.75
C ASP A 164 2.30 17.61 -4.54
N ARG A 165 1.02 17.56 -4.92
CA ARG A 165 0.22 16.32 -4.91
C ARG A 165 0.71 15.30 -5.92
N ARG A 166 1.06 15.75 -7.14
CA ARG A 166 1.62 14.85 -8.14
C ARG A 166 2.90 14.21 -7.64
N LYS A 167 3.78 14.98 -6.99
CA LYS A 167 5.02 14.46 -6.38
C LYS A 167 4.74 13.48 -5.23
N GLU A 168 3.72 13.75 -4.45
CA GLU A 168 3.31 12.88 -3.34
C GLU A 168 2.73 11.55 -3.86
N THR A 169 1.88 11.59 -4.90
CA THR A 169 1.38 10.39 -5.58
C THR A 169 2.47 9.62 -6.31
N GLU A 170 3.34 10.28 -7.06
CA GLU A 170 4.51 9.65 -7.71
C GLU A 170 5.46 9.03 -6.68
N GLY A 171 5.66 9.68 -5.53
CA GLY A 171 6.41 9.14 -4.40
C GLY A 171 5.78 7.88 -3.82
N GLN A 172 4.46 7.89 -3.63
CA GLN A 172 3.72 6.74 -3.10
C GLN A 172 3.69 5.56 -4.10
N GLU A 173 3.51 5.85 -5.39
CA GLU A 173 3.60 4.84 -6.45
C GLU A 173 4.98 4.21 -6.52
N LYS A 174 6.04 5.00 -6.40
CA LYS A 174 7.41 4.51 -6.37
C LYS A 174 7.67 3.59 -5.17
N ILE A 175 7.19 3.97 -3.98
CA ILE A 175 7.27 3.13 -2.78
C ILE A 175 6.52 1.81 -3.00
N ASN A 176 5.33 1.84 -3.61
CA ASN A 176 4.54 0.65 -3.88
C ASN A 176 5.22 -0.27 -4.92
N VAL A 177 5.81 0.32 -5.96
CA VAL A 177 6.59 -0.43 -6.98
C VAL A 177 7.85 -1.05 -6.36
N ASP A 178 8.57 -0.31 -5.53
CA ASP A 178 9.77 -0.81 -4.86
C ASP A 178 9.43 -1.92 -3.85
N ARG A 179 8.30 -1.80 -3.15
CA ARG A 179 7.77 -2.85 -2.26
C ARG A 179 7.38 -4.10 -3.04
N MET A 180 6.73 -3.93 -4.20
CA MET A 180 6.35 -5.04 -5.08
C MET A 180 7.58 -5.75 -5.65
N LYS A 181 8.61 -5.00 -6.07
CA LYS A 181 9.89 -5.57 -6.53
C LYS A 181 10.61 -6.31 -5.41
N ALA A 182 10.61 -5.78 -4.19
CA ALA A 182 11.21 -6.45 -3.04
C ALA A 182 10.51 -7.78 -2.72
N MET A 183 9.17 -7.82 -2.78
CA MET A 183 8.39 -9.05 -2.61
C MET A 183 8.66 -10.07 -3.72
N MET A 184 8.74 -9.64 -4.98
CA MET A 184 9.08 -10.52 -6.11
C MET A 184 10.49 -11.09 -5.99
N ASN A 185 11.47 -10.27 -5.57
CA ASN A 185 12.85 -10.72 -5.37
C ASN A 185 12.96 -11.71 -4.20
N GLN A 186 12.18 -11.53 -3.15
CA GLN A 186 12.13 -12.45 -2.02
C GLN A 186 11.51 -13.79 -2.43
N GLY A 187 10.42 -13.78 -3.21
CA GLY A 187 9.84 -15.02 -3.77
C GLY A 187 10.82 -15.79 -4.67
N GLN A 188 11.56 -15.07 -5.55
CA GLN A 188 12.59 -15.71 -6.39
C GLN A 188 13.77 -16.25 -5.59
N HIS A 189 14.09 -15.64 -4.46
CA HIS A 189 15.16 -16.13 -3.58
C HIS A 189 14.72 -17.39 -2.84
N ASP A 190 13.48 -17.43 -2.36
CA ASP A 190 12.90 -18.59 -1.69
C ASP A 190 12.75 -19.77 -2.66
N ASP A 191 12.35 -19.54 -3.91
CA ASP A 191 12.29 -20.56 -4.97
C ASP A 191 13.67 -21.15 -5.27
N LYS A 192 14.73 -20.32 -5.31
CA LYS A 192 16.10 -20.78 -5.51
C LYS A 192 16.62 -21.58 -4.32
N LEU A 193 16.25 -21.22 -3.10
CA LEU A 193 16.60 -21.97 -1.90
C LEU A 193 15.94 -23.34 -1.92
N ALA A 194 14.65 -23.42 -2.23
CA ALA A 194 13.92 -24.68 -2.35
C ALA A 194 14.51 -25.60 -3.43
N GLN A 195 14.86 -25.06 -4.62
CA GLN A 195 15.54 -25.81 -5.67
C GLN A 195 16.92 -26.29 -5.26
N ASN A 196 17.66 -25.49 -4.49
CA ASN A 196 18.99 -25.91 -4.01
C ASN A 196 18.89 -27.00 -2.93
N GLU A 197 17.88 -26.97 -2.06
CA GLU A 197 17.61 -28.03 -1.08
C GLU A 197 17.23 -29.32 -1.78
N GLU A 198 16.32 -29.28 -2.76
CA GLU A 198 15.93 -30.47 -3.57
C GLU A 198 17.13 -31.09 -4.31
N LEU A 199 17.99 -30.23 -4.90
CA LEU A 199 19.23 -30.68 -5.54
C LEU A 199 20.23 -31.28 -4.55
N ALA A 200 20.29 -30.77 -3.33
CA ALA A 200 21.15 -31.31 -2.29
C ALA A 200 20.67 -32.67 -1.80
N GLU A 201 19.36 -32.85 -1.62
CA GLU A 201 18.75 -34.15 -1.28
C GLU A 201 18.98 -35.20 -2.38
N LEU A 202 18.75 -34.85 -3.66
CA LEU A 202 19.02 -35.72 -4.81
C LEU A 202 20.49 -36.16 -4.88
N ARG A 203 21.43 -35.25 -4.57
CA ARG A 203 22.86 -35.57 -4.52
C ARG A 203 23.22 -36.47 -3.36
N ALA A 204 22.57 -36.28 -2.20
CA ALA A 204 22.76 -37.14 -1.04
C ALA A 204 22.26 -38.57 -1.30
N ASP A 205 21.09 -38.74 -1.89
CA ASP A 205 20.51 -40.01 -2.26
C ASP A 205 21.37 -40.74 -3.30
N THR A 206 21.81 -40.04 -4.34
CA THR A 206 22.72 -40.61 -5.36
C THR A 206 24.05 -41.05 -4.75
N SER A 207 24.57 -40.33 -3.75
CA SER A 207 25.78 -40.66 -3.04
C SER A 207 25.61 -41.90 -2.17
N LEU A 208 24.46 -42.05 -1.50
CA LEU A 208 24.09 -43.20 -0.70
C LEU A 208 23.94 -44.47 -1.59
N GLU A 209 23.24 -44.35 -2.73
CA GLU A 209 23.13 -45.45 -3.70
C GLU A 209 24.50 -45.92 -4.21
N LYS A 210 25.39 -45.00 -4.59
CA LYS A 210 26.76 -45.34 -5.03
C LYS A 210 27.54 -46.01 -3.92
N THR A 211 27.39 -45.60 -2.69
CA THR A 211 28.06 -46.20 -1.54
C THR A 211 27.54 -47.62 -1.30
N GLN A 212 26.21 -47.78 -1.38
CA GLN A 212 25.57 -49.12 -1.23
C GLN A 212 25.99 -50.07 -2.34
N MET A 213 25.99 -49.62 -3.61
CA MET A 213 26.49 -50.43 -4.74
C MET A 213 27.97 -50.81 -4.57
N GLY A 214 28.79 -49.93 -4.04
CA GLY A 214 30.19 -50.21 -3.72
C GLY A 214 30.36 -51.26 -2.62
N ILE A 215 29.52 -51.22 -1.61
CA ILE A 215 29.49 -52.24 -0.52
C ILE A 215 29.04 -53.58 -1.05
N ASP A 216 27.96 -53.63 -1.84
CA ASP A 216 27.41 -54.86 -2.43
C ASP A 216 28.40 -55.51 -3.37
N ALA A 217 29.07 -54.72 -4.23
CA ALA A 217 30.13 -55.24 -5.12
C ALA A 217 31.33 -55.80 -4.33
N LYS A 218 31.66 -55.22 -3.18
CA LYS A 218 32.74 -55.74 -2.31
C LYS A 218 32.36 -57.04 -1.63
N ILE A 219 31.13 -57.12 -1.15
CA ILE A 219 30.58 -58.38 -0.54
C ILE A 219 30.55 -59.50 -1.58
N GLU A 220 30.15 -59.22 -2.81
CA GLU A 220 30.10 -60.18 -3.89
C GLU A 220 31.49 -60.72 -4.28
N ASN A 221 32.46 -59.80 -4.38
CA ASN A 221 33.85 -60.08 -4.64
C ASN A 221 34.46 -60.95 -3.52
N ASP A 222 34.18 -60.68 -2.27
CA ASP A 222 34.65 -61.50 -1.14
C ASP A 222 33.99 -62.87 -1.09
N ARG A 223 32.73 -63.03 -1.49
CA ARG A 223 32.04 -64.33 -1.67
C ARG A 223 32.69 -65.18 -2.80
N PHE A 224 33.04 -64.49 -3.90
CA PHE A 224 33.77 -65.14 -4.99
C PHE A 224 35.13 -65.66 -4.52
N LYS A 225 35.92 -64.88 -3.84
CA LYS A 225 37.22 -65.30 -3.28
C LYS A 225 37.09 -66.45 -2.28
N GLN A 226 36.05 -66.46 -1.46
CA GLN A 226 35.79 -67.56 -0.53
C GLN A 226 35.37 -68.85 -1.24
N ARG A 227 34.65 -68.77 -2.37
CA ARG A 227 34.33 -69.98 -3.20
C ARG A 227 35.57 -70.58 -3.83
N ASP A 228 36.47 -69.77 -4.39
CA ASP A 228 37.70 -70.19 -5.00
C ASP A 228 38.64 -70.93 -3.98
N VAL A 229 38.72 -70.36 -2.77
CA VAL A 229 39.48 -70.93 -1.67
C VAL A 229 38.89 -72.31 -1.22
N ARG A 230 37.55 -72.51 -1.29
CA ARG A 230 36.90 -73.77 -1.00
C ARG A 230 37.12 -74.81 -2.08
N ILE A 231 37.19 -74.41 -3.36
CA ILE A 231 37.48 -75.32 -4.48
C ILE A 231 38.93 -75.80 -4.45
N LEU A 232 39.85 -74.91 -4.06
CA LEU A 232 41.29 -75.28 -3.96
C LEU A 232 41.67 -76.18 -2.75
N LYS A 233 40.82 -76.18 -1.72
CA LYS A 233 40.93 -77.11 -0.56
C LYS A 233 39.98 -78.31 -0.75
N GLY A 234 40.28 -79.17 -1.71
CA GLY A 234 39.60 -80.46 -1.92
C GLY A 234 39.57 -81.30 -0.65
N PRO A 235 38.64 -82.26 -0.57
CA PRO A 235 38.46 -83.06 0.64
C PRO A 235 39.77 -83.82 1.00
N LYS A 236 40.26 -83.58 2.21
CA LYS A 236 41.34 -84.39 2.79
C LYS A 236 40.74 -85.76 3.03
N ARG A 237 41.30 -86.78 2.33
CA ARG A 237 41.08 -88.16 2.63
C ARG A 237 41.80 -88.57 3.93
#